data_cbf6f35eec2ac036fe432992def7c25f
#
_entry.id   cbf6f35eec2ac036fe432992def7c25f
#
_cell.length_a   1.000
_cell.length_b   1.000
_cell.length_c   1.000
_cell.angle_alpha   90.00
_cell.angle_beta   90.00
_cell.angle_gamma   90.00
#
_symmetry.space_group_name_H-M   'P 1'
#
loop_
_entity.id
_entity.type
_entity.pdbx_description
1 polymer ?
#
loop_
_entity_poly.entity_id
_entity_poly.type
_entity_poly.pdbx_seq_one_letter_code
_entity_poly.pdbx_strand_id
1 'polypeptide(L)'
;IKKKKITAHFCLLNLVMINEHFERIVKEKFGFDFSPTQQAAMKNFLAFLFDRHPESLFLLKGYAGTGKTSLVAAIVNTLLQFEQQVVLLAPTGRAAKVFSGYSHQPAFTIHKKIYRQKNAQEGVGIFNLGFNGNANTLFFVDEASMISMGSQDSNFGTGSLLDDLIEFVYNGRNNRLVLIGDTAQLPPIGVDVSPALEADFLQVSYGMEIYEANLTDIMRQSEQSGILYNATRVREMIGAGPFAKLLLRVAGFPDIVRVSGSELLEELDQCYSSFGMDETMVICRSNKRANRFNEGIRARILYREDAF
;
A
#
# COMPACT_ATOMS: atom_id res chain seq x y z
N ILE A 1 43.53 -16.25 -13.97
CA ILE A 1 43.18 -15.24 -12.96
C ILE A 1 42.88 -13.88 -13.61
N LYS A 2 43.71 -13.37 -14.56
CA LYS A 2 43.47 -12.08 -15.26
C LYS A 2 42.17 -12.04 -16.06
N LYS A 3 41.79 -13.09 -16.82
CA LYS A 3 40.52 -13.12 -17.60
C LYS A 3 39.27 -13.06 -16.71
N LYS A 4 39.26 -13.79 -15.57
CA LYS A 4 38.12 -13.71 -14.62
C LYS A 4 37.95 -12.32 -14.00
N LYS A 5 39.07 -11.61 -13.71
CA LYS A 5 39.00 -10.23 -13.20
C LYS A 5 38.45 -9.22 -14.22
N ILE A 6 38.82 -9.37 -15.51
CA ILE A 6 38.36 -8.50 -16.59
C ILE A 6 36.86 -8.73 -16.84
N THR A 7 36.40 -9.99 -16.88
CA THR A 7 34.98 -10.32 -17.06
C THR A 7 34.13 -9.81 -15.89
N ALA A 8 34.61 -9.94 -14.65
CA ALA A 8 33.91 -9.41 -13.46
C ALA A 8 33.84 -7.86 -13.48
N HIS A 9 34.93 -7.19 -13.89
CA HIS A 9 34.93 -5.72 -13.98
C HIS A 9 33.97 -5.19 -15.07
N PHE A 10 33.92 -5.86 -16.22
CA PHE A 10 33.02 -5.55 -17.33
C PHE A 10 31.53 -5.80 -16.96
N CYS A 11 31.29 -6.86 -16.19
CA CYS A 11 29.95 -7.18 -15.67
C CYS A 11 29.49 -6.14 -14.63
N LEU A 12 30.40 -5.67 -13.76
CA LEU A 12 30.13 -4.62 -12.78
C LEU A 12 29.83 -3.26 -13.44
N LEU A 13 30.63 -2.88 -14.45
CA LEU A 13 30.42 -1.65 -15.23
C LEU A 13 29.06 -1.66 -15.95
N ASN A 14 28.70 -2.77 -16.58
CA ASN A 14 27.39 -2.90 -17.21
C ASN A 14 26.24 -2.81 -16.19
N LEU A 15 26.38 -3.41 -15.02
CA LEU A 15 25.37 -3.33 -13.96
C LEU A 15 25.18 -1.89 -13.45
N VAL A 16 26.27 -1.15 -13.26
CA VAL A 16 26.22 0.27 -12.85
C VAL A 16 25.49 1.10 -13.91
N MET A 17 25.84 0.95 -15.18
CA MET A 17 25.17 1.67 -16.28
C MET A 17 23.70 1.33 -16.40
N ILE A 18 23.31 0.08 -16.18
CA ILE A 18 21.90 -0.35 -16.20
C ILE A 18 21.15 0.28 -15.03
N ASN A 19 21.74 0.30 -13.84
CA ASN A 19 21.14 0.93 -12.65
C ASN A 19 20.91 2.43 -12.84
N GLU A 20 21.93 3.16 -13.31
CA GLU A 20 21.84 4.58 -13.59
C GLU A 20 20.78 4.88 -14.66
N HIS A 21 20.72 4.07 -15.71
CA HIS A 21 19.73 4.22 -16.76
C HIS A 21 18.30 3.98 -16.24
N PHE A 22 18.10 2.92 -15.46
CA PHE A 22 16.80 2.61 -14.85
C PHE A 22 16.36 3.74 -13.91
N GLU A 23 17.23 4.18 -13.00
CA GLU A 23 16.95 5.27 -12.06
C GLU A 23 16.59 6.57 -12.78
N ARG A 24 17.29 6.91 -13.84
CA ARG A 24 17.00 8.09 -14.66
C ARG A 24 15.59 8.02 -15.26
N ILE A 25 15.18 6.88 -15.81
CA ILE A 25 13.83 6.72 -16.37
C ILE A 25 12.76 6.79 -15.28
N VAL A 26 13.00 6.17 -14.10
CA VAL A 26 12.09 6.30 -12.96
C VAL A 26 11.94 7.76 -12.56
N LYS A 27 13.04 8.52 -12.48
CA LYS A 27 13.01 9.94 -12.15
C LYS A 27 12.24 10.77 -13.18
N GLU A 28 12.43 10.49 -14.47
CA GLU A 28 11.68 11.13 -15.55
C GLU A 28 10.16 10.87 -15.41
N LYS A 29 9.76 9.62 -15.12
CA LYS A 29 8.34 9.26 -14.92
C LYS A 29 7.77 9.77 -13.60
N PHE A 30 8.58 9.91 -12.57
CA PHE A 30 8.20 10.47 -11.28
C PHE A 30 7.92 11.97 -11.36
N GLY A 31 8.62 12.67 -12.25
CA GLY A 31 8.41 14.09 -12.57
C GLY A 31 8.98 15.08 -11.57
N PHE A 32 9.66 14.62 -10.52
CA PHE A 32 10.27 15.45 -9.48
C PHE A 32 11.65 14.92 -9.11
N ASP A 33 12.45 15.75 -8.44
CA ASP A 33 13.68 15.29 -7.82
C ASP A 33 13.36 14.38 -6.64
N PHE A 34 14.13 13.29 -6.49
CA PHE A 34 14.00 12.42 -5.35
C PHE A 34 14.47 13.10 -4.07
N SER A 35 13.71 12.92 -3.02
CA SER A 35 14.19 13.25 -1.68
C SER A 35 15.33 12.30 -1.26
N PRO A 36 16.11 12.63 -0.20
CA PRO A 36 17.16 11.75 0.27
C PRO A 36 16.69 10.33 0.59
N THR A 37 15.51 10.18 1.20
CA THR A 37 14.96 8.85 1.53
C THR A 37 14.41 8.13 0.30
N GLN A 38 13.88 8.84 -0.70
CA GLN A 38 13.48 8.25 -1.98
C GLN A 38 14.70 7.79 -2.79
N GLN A 39 15.80 8.56 -2.77
CA GLN A 39 17.06 8.16 -3.39
C GLN A 39 17.62 6.87 -2.76
N ALA A 40 17.61 6.79 -1.43
CA ALA A 40 18.02 5.59 -0.71
C ALA A 40 17.11 4.39 -1.04
N ALA A 41 15.80 4.62 -1.13
CA ALA A 41 14.83 3.60 -1.52
C ALA A 41 15.09 3.07 -2.93
N MET A 42 15.39 3.94 -3.90
CA MET A 42 15.75 3.54 -5.26
C MET A 42 17.00 2.66 -5.27
N LYS A 43 18.04 3.03 -4.53
CA LYS A 43 19.26 2.23 -4.43
C LYS A 43 18.99 0.82 -3.86
N ASN A 44 18.19 0.72 -2.79
CA ASN A 44 17.82 -0.56 -2.19
C ASN A 44 16.91 -1.37 -3.12
N PHE A 45 15.99 -0.72 -3.85
CA PHE A 45 15.15 -1.37 -4.83
C PHE A 45 15.97 -1.97 -6.00
N LEU A 46 16.98 -1.25 -6.48
CA LEU A 46 17.87 -1.78 -7.51
C LEU A 46 18.71 -2.95 -6.99
N ALA A 47 19.18 -2.90 -5.74
CA ALA A 47 19.87 -4.03 -5.12
C ALA A 47 18.96 -5.26 -5.06
N PHE A 48 17.70 -5.10 -4.64
CA PHE A 48 16.69 -6.15 -4.66
C PHE A 48 16.40 -6.66 -6.08
N LEU A 49 16.24 -5.77 -7.07
CA LEU A 49 15.90 -6.14 -8.44
C LEU A 49 16.95 -7.04 -9.10
N PHE A 50 18.22 -6.81 -8.78
CA PHE A 50 19.36 -7.57 -9.34
C PHE A 50 19.90 -8.65 -8.40
N ASP A 51 19.29 -8.85 -7.25
CA ASP A 51 19.61 -9.95 -6.37
C ASP A 51 19.30 -11.30 -7.04
N ARG A 52 20.08 -12.32 -6.69
CA ARG A 52 19.92 -13.69 -7.19
C ARG A 52 19.28 -14.63 -6.18
N HIS A 53 19.01 -14.14 -4.97
CA HIS A 53 18.35 -14.95 -3.97
C HIS A 53 16.91 -15.25 -4.41
N PRO A 54 16.48 -16.52 -4.46
CA PRO A 54 15.17 -16.88 -4.99
C PRO A 54 14.00 -16.36 -4.14
N GLU A 55 14.23 -16.17 -2.86
CA GLU A 55 13.23 -15.73 -1.88
C GLU A 55 13.59 -14.36 -1.31
N SER A 56 13.82 -13.37 -2.18
CA SER A 56 14.04 -11.99 -1.80
C SER A 56 12.74 -11.18 -1.86
N LEU A 57 12.54 -10.29 -0.87
CA LEU A 57 11.39 -9.42 -0.73
C LEU A 57 11.84 -7.97 -0.55
N PHE A 58 11.15 -7.03 -1.19
CA PHE A 58 11.35 -5.60 -0.97
C PHE A 58 10.21 -5.03 -0.10
N LEU A 59 10.58 -4.38 0.98
CA LEU A 59 9.67 -3.75 1.93
C LEU A 59 9.81 -2.23 1.87
N LEU A 60 8.81 -1.56 1.31
CA LEU A 60 8.75 -0.09 1.24
C LEU A 60 7.80 0.44 2.30
N LYS A 61 8.36 1.01 3.35
CA LYS A 61 7.60 1.70 4.39
C LYS A 61 7.65 3.21 4.21
N GLY A 62 6.63 3.89 4.67
CA GLY A 62 6.64 5.35 4.68
C GLY A 62 5.29 5.92 5.07
N TYR A 63 5.28 7.15 5.54
CA TYR A 63 4.05 7.81 5.98
C TYR A 63 3.23 8.38 4.81
N ALA A 64 1.99 8.75 5.08
CA ALA A 64 1.17 9.49 4.12
C ALA A 64 1.88 10.79 3.70
N GLY A 65 1.88 11.11 2.39
CA GLY A 65 2.52 12.31 1.86
C GLY A 65 4.03 12.20 1.57
N THR A 66 4.66 11.03 1.79
CA THR A 66 6.08 10.80 1.45
C THR A 66 6.31 10.40 -0.01
N GLY A 67 5.24 10.33 -0.82
CA GLY A 67 5.34 10.01 -2.25
C GLY A 67 5.46 8.51 -2.56
N LYS A 68 5.16 7.59 -1.63
CA LYS A 68 5.20 6.13 -1.86
C LYS A 68 4.51 5.72 -3.15
N THR A 69 3.23 6.05 -3.27
CA THR A 69 2.38 5.61 -4.40
C THR A 69 2.88 6.16 -5.73
N SER A 70 3.32 7.42 -5.76
CA SER A 70 3.87 8.05 -6.97
C SER A 70 5.22 7.42 -7.37
N LEU A 71 6.10 7.16 -6.40
CA LEU A 71 7.38 6.49 -6.64
C LEU A 71 7.16 5.07 -7.17
N VAL A 72 6.28 4.31 -6.55
CA VAL A 72 5.94 2.93 -6.97
C VAL A 72 5.32 2.93 -8.37
N ALA A 73 4.42 3.87 -8.67
CA ALA A 73 3.84 4.01 -10.01
C ALA A 73 4.93 4.28 -11.08
N ALA A 74 5.90 5.15 -10.79
CA ALA A 74 7.02 5.41 -11.67
C ALA A 74 7.92 4.17 -11.87
N ILE A 75 8.20 3.42 -10.80
CA ILE A 75 8.94 2.15 -10.84
C ILE A 75 8.19 1.12 -11.70
N VAL A 76 6.89 0.90 -11.44
CA VAL A 76 6.05 -0.05 -12.18
C VAL A 76 6.05 0.27 -13.67
N ASN A 77 5.79 1.54 -14.03
CA ASN A 77 5.76 1.97 -15.42
C ASN A 77 7.15 1.87 -16.11
N THR A 78 8.23 1.97 -15.34
CA THR A 78 9.59 1.77 -15.86
C THR A 78 9.85 0.27 -16.08
N LEU A 79 9.51 -0.59 -15.14
CA LEU A 79 9.63 -2.05 -15.26
C LEU A 79 8.89 -2.57 -16.49
N LEU A 80 7.66 -2.10 -16.74
CA LEU A 80 6.88 -2.47 -17.91
C LEU A 80 7.54 -2.01 -19.23
N GLN A 81 8.20 -0.85 -19.24
CA GLN A 81 8.97 -0.39 -20.39
C GLN A 81 10.15 -1.32 -20.72
N PHE A 82 10.70 -1.99 -19.69
CA PHE A 82 11.73 -3.04 -19.85
C PHE A 82 11.13 -4.44 -20.01
N GLU A 83 9.85 -4.54 -20.36
CA GLU A 83 9.13 -5.80 -20.57
C GLU A 83 9.10 -6.73 -19.33
N GLN A 84 9.40 -6.19 -18.14
CA GLN A 84 9.29 -6.92 -16.90
C GLN A 84 7.81 -7.12 -16.53
N GLN A 85 7.43 -8.38 -16.27
CA GLN A 85 6.07 -8.71 -15.85
C GLN A 85 5.79 -8.19 -14.44
N VAL A 86 4.65 -7.52 -14.26
CA VAL A 86 4.21 -6.93 -12.99
C VAL A 86 2.78 -7.34 -12.70
N VAL A 87 2.48 -7.61 -11.43
CA VAL A 87 1.11 -7.80 -10.92
C VAL A 87 0.88 -6.86 -9.76
N LEU A 88 -0.19 -6.05 -9.82
CA LEU A 88 -0.53 -5.09 -8.79
C LEU A 88 -1.67 -5.60 -7.94
N LEU A 89 -1.48 -5.58 -6.62
CA LEU A 89 -2.41 -6.11 -5.64
C LEU A 89 -2.67 -5.11 -4.52
N ALA A 90 -3.83 -5.23 -3.87
CA ALA A 90 -4.14 -4.52 -2.64
C ALA A 90 -5.10 -5.35 -1.77
N PRO A 91 -5.18 -5.12 -0.45
CA PRO A 91 -6.08 -5.85 0.44
C PRO A 91 -7.57 -5.62 0.13
N THR A 92 -7.93 -4.41 -0.33
CA THR A 92 -9.32 -4.00 -0.57
C THR A 92 -9.57 -3.57 -2.01
N GLY A 93 -10.83 -3.65 -2.46
CA GLY A 93 -11.22 -3.18 -3.80
C GLY A 93 -10.98 -1.69 -4.01
N ARG A 94 -11.18 -0.86 -2.96
CA ARG A 94 -10.91 0.58 -3.02
C ARG A 94 -9.39 0.85 -3.19
N ALA A 95 -8.55 0.22 -2.40
CA ALA A 95 -7.10 0.35 -2.53
C ALA A 95 -6.61 -0.13 -3.92
N ALA A 96 -7.15 -1.23 -4.43
CA ALA A 96 -6.84 -1.70 -5.79
C ALA A 96 -7.24 -0.67 -6.87
N LYS A 97 -8.43 -0.05 -6.74
CA LYS A 97 -8.87 1.01 -7.67
C LYS A 97 -7.95 2.23 -7.63
N VAL A 98 -7.53 2.66 -6.43
CA VAL A 98 -6.60 3.76 -6.25
C VAL A 98 -5.23 3.42 -6.85
N PHE A 99 -4.70 2.24 -6.56
CA PHE A 99 -3.42 1.78 -7.11
C PHE A 99 -3.45 1.70 -8.64
N SER A 100 -4.55 1.18 -9.21
CA SER A 100 -4.75 1.17 -10.67
C SER A 100 -4.79 2.58 -11.26
N GLY A 101 -5.42 3.53 -10.59
CA GLY A 101 -5.49 4.93 -11.02
C GLY A 101 -4.12 5.61 -11.13
N TYR A 102 -3.26 5.42 -10.12
CA TYR A 102 -1.92 6.02 -10.13
C TYR A 102 -0.94 5.33 -11.08
N SER A 103 -1.01 4.01 -11.18
CA SER A 103 -0.09 3.23 -12.01
C SER A 103 -0.51 3.16 -13.48
N HIS A 104 -1.77 3.49 -13.79
CA HIS A 104 -2.42 3.27 -15.08
C HIS A 104 -2.36 1.81 -15.54
N GLN A 105 -2.31 0.88 -14.57
CA GLN A 105 -2.26 -0.56 -14.79
C GLN A 105 -3.38 -1.25 -14.01
N PRO A 106 -3.89 -2.40 -14.48
CA PRO A 106 -4.87 -3.17 -13.74
C PRO A 106 -4.33 -3.64 -12.39
N ALA A 107 -5.04 -3.31 -11.31
CA ALA A 107 -4.77 -3.82 -9.97
C ALA A 107 -5.96 -4.65 -9.45
N PHE A 108 -5.66 -5.67 -8.67
CA PHE A 108 -6.65 -6.62 -8.16
C PHE A 108 -6.61 -6.68 -6.64
N THR A 109 -7.68 -7.17 -6.02
CA THR A 109 -7.56 -7.53 -4.61
C THR A 109 -6.73 -8.80 -4.47
N ILE A 110 -5.98 -8.91 -3.36
CA ILE A 110 -5.19 -10.12 -3.04
C ILE A 110 -6.10 -11.34 -3.15
N HIS A 111 -7.24 -11.33 -2.48
CA HIS A 111 -8.21 -12.43 -2.49
C HIS A 111 -8.62 -12.86 -3.91
N LYS A 112 -8.97 -11.92 -4.77
CA LYS A 112 -9.38 -12.22 -6.15
C LYS A 112 -8.25 -12.85 -6.96
N LYS A 113 -7.00 -12.49 -6.68
CA LYS A 113 -5.83 -12.99 -7.42
C LYS A 113 -5.41 -14.37 -6.96
N ILE A 114 -5.34 -14.60 -5.65
CA ILE A 114 -4.72 -15.82 -5.11
C ILE A 114 -5.70 -16.95 -4.83
N TYR A 115 -6.97 -16.67 -4.57
CA TYR A 115 -7.95 -17.72 -4.24
C TYR A 115 -8.84 -18.10 -5.42
N ARG A 116 -9.28 -19.37 -5.39
CA ARG A 116 -10.27 -19.93 -6.32
C ARG A 116 -11.33 -20.69 -5.53
N GLN A 117 -12.59 -20.53 -5.93
CA GLN A 117 -13.71 -21.26 -5.31
C GLN A 117 -13.63 -22.73 -5.69
N LYS A 118 -13.71 -23.63 -4.70
CA LYS A 118 -13.88 -25.05 -4.90
C LYS A 118 -15.37 -25.30 -5.18
N ASN A 119 -15.69 -26.03 -6.22
CA ASN A 119 -17.01 -26.35 -6.79
C ASN A 119 -18.24 -25.92 -5.97
N ALA A 120 -19.15 -25.16 -6.58
CA ALA A 120 -20.33 -24.56 -5.98
C ALA A 120 -21.44 -25.55 -5.51
N GLN A 121 -21.19 -26.85 -5.47
CA GLN A 121 -22.20 -27.88 -5.13
C GLN A 121 -22.34 -28.17 -3.63
N GLU A 122 -21.45 -27.66 -2.78
CA GLU A 122 -21.49 -27.88 -1.31
C GLU A 122 -21.67 -26.58 -0.52
N GLY A 123 -22.69 -25.83 -0.81
CA GLY A 123 -23.41 -24.86 0.06
C GLY A 123 -22.66 -23.75 0.81
N VAL A 124 -21.38 -23.86 1.11
CA VAL A 124 -20.54 -22.81 1.74
C VAL A 124 -19.28 -22.67 0.90
N GLY A 125 -19.10 -21.50 0.30
CA GLY A 125 -17.96 -21.25 -0.60
C GLY A 125 -16.61 -21.34 0.14
N ILE A 126 -15.97 -22.51 0.07
CA ILE A 126 -14.58 -22.69 0.49
C ILE A 126 -13.68 -22.23 -0.66
N PHE A 127 -12.76 -21.34 -0.35
CA PHE A 127 -11.81 -20.78 -1.30
C PHE A 127 -10.41 -21.32 -1.01
N ASN A 128 -9.85 -22.06 -1.94
CA ASN A 128 -8.49 -22.59 -1.84
C ASN A 128 -7.49 -21.69 -2.56
N LEU A 129 -6.23 -21.80 -2.15
CA LEU A 129 -5.11 -21.16 -2.87
C LEU A 129 -5.07 -21.68 -4.30
N GLY A 130 -5.07 -20.73 -5.25
CA GLY A 130 -5.03 -21.04 -6.68
C GLY A 130 -3.61 -21.34 -7.15
N PHE A 131 -3.49 -21.99 -8.29
CA PHE A 131 -2.20 -22.19 -8.94
C PHE A 131 -1.64 -20.86 -9.48
N ASN A 132 -0.37 -20.55 -9.20
CA ASN A 132 0.32 -19.40 -9.74
C ASN A 132 1.02 -19.74 -11.05
N GLY A 133 0.39 -19.42 -12.17
CA GLY A 133 0.98 -19.58 -13.51
C GLY A 133 1.93 -18.46 -13.94
N ASN A 134 2.17 -17.43 -13.08
CA ASN A 134 3.09 -16.36 -13.42
C ASN A 134 4.55 -16.84 -13.25
N ALA A 135 5.42 -16.33 -14.12
CA ALA A 135 6.86 -16.57 -14.07
C ALA A 135 7.61 -15.26 -14.30
N ASN A 136 8.77 -15.09 -13.68
CA ASN A 136 9.60 -13.89 -13.76
C ASN A 136 8.80 -12.61 -13.47
N THR A 137 7.91 -12.64 -12.48
CA THR A 137 6.93 -11.59 -12.21
C THR A 137 7.20 -10.91 -10.87
N LEU A 138 7.15 -9.59 -10.87
CA LEU A 138 7.18 -8.78 -9.65
C LEU A 138 5.73 -8.51 -9.19
N PHE A 139 5.41 -8.97 -7.99
CA PHE A 139 4.14 -8.71 -7.34
C PHE A 139 4.27 -7.50 -6.42
N PHE A 140 3.51 -6.46 -6.68
CA PHE A 140 3.44 -5.27 -5.84
C PHE A 140 2.15 -5.30 -5.04
N VAL A 141 2.26 -5.17 -3.73
CA VAL A 141 1.11 -5.13 -2.81
C VAL A 141 1.12 -3.80 -2.08
N ASP A 142 0.18 -2.93 -2.42
CA ASP A 142 -0.03 -1.67 -1.71
C ASP A 142 -0.97 -1.87 -0.49
N GLU A 143 -0.90 -0.97 0.48
CA GLU A 143 -1.63 -1.03 1.75
C GLU A 143 -1.37 -2.32 2.54
N ALA A 144 -0.12 -2.80 2.55
CA ALA A 144 0.26 -4.02 3.27
C ALA A 144 0.05 -3.93 4.80
N SER A 145 -0.12 -2.72 5.35
CA SER A 145 -0.52 -2.49 6.74
C SER A 145 -1.83 -3.18 7.14
N MET A 146 -2.69 -3.51 6.17
CA MET A 146 -3.97 -4.18 6.41
C MET A 146 -3.89 -5.71 6.32
N ILE A 147 -2.75 -6.30 5.97
CA ILE A 147 -2.60 -7.75 5.83
C ILE A 147 -2.51 -8.39 7.21
N SER A 148 -3.38 -9.36 7.49
CA SER A 148 -3.44 -10.08 8.76
C SER A 148 -2.84 -11.49 8.66
N MET A 149 -2.39 -12.00 9.82
CA MET A 149 -2.03 -13.39 10.03
C MET A 149 -3.13 -14.11 10.83
N GLY A 150 -4.17 -14.49 10.20
CA GLY A 150 -5.27 -15.19 10.84
C GLY A 150 -6.57 -14.39 10.78
N SER A 151 -7.59 -15.04 10.29
CA SER A 151 -8.98 -14.62 10.42
C SER A 151 -9.75 -15.74 11.10
N GLN A 152 -10.70 -15.38 11.95
CA GLN A 152 -11.62 -16.35 12.53
C GLN A 152 -12.59 -16.94 11.47
N ASP A 153 -12.65 -16.35 10.28
CA ASP A 153 -13.42 -16.81 9.14
C ASP A 153 -12.54 -17.64 8.20
N SER A 154 -12.44 -18.93 8.50
CA SER A 154 -11.61 -19.92 7.80
C SER A 154 -12.12 -20.31 6.39
N ASN A 155 -12.87 -19.47 5.71
CA ASN A 155 -13.37 -19.77 4.36
C ASN A 155 -12.32 -19.59 3.25
N PHE A 156 -11.18 -18.98 3.57
CA PHE A 156 -10.12 -18.69 2.61
C PHE A 156 -8.81 -19.35 3.00
N GLY A 157 -8.28 -20.21 2.14
CA GLY A 157 -6.96 -20.81 2.25
C GLY A 157 -6.63 -21.39 3.63
N THR A 158 -5.48 -21.01 4.17
CA THR A 158 -5.02 -21.39 5.53
C THR A 158 -5.68 -20.56 6.63
N GLY A 159 -6.39 -19.47 6.30
CA GLY A 159 -6.88 -18.46 7.24
C GLY A 159 -5.86 -17.35 7.54
N SER A 160 -4.64 -17.45 7.02
CA SER A 160 -3.60 -16.40 7.08
C SER A 160 -3.38 -15.83 5.70
N LEU A 161 -3.81 -14.58 5.48
CA LEU A 161 -3.66 -13.92 4.18
C LEU A 161 -2.19 -13.71 3.81
N LEU A 162 -1.33 -13.46 4.80
CA LEU A 162 0.10 -13.26 4.58
C LEU A 162 0.78 -14.56 4.13
N ASP A 163 0.51 -15.69 4.83
CA ASP A 163 1.07 -17.00 4.49
C ASP A 163 0.65 -17.40 3.08
N ASP A 164 -0.64 -17.30 2.79
CA ASP A 164 -1.20 -17.65 1.49
C ASP A 164 -0.65 -16.77 0.35
N LEU A 165 -0.43 -15.47 0.61
CA LEU A 165 0.17 -14.56 -0.37
C LEU A 165 1.62 -14.94 -0.67
N ILE A 166 2.41 -15.19 0.37
CA ILE A 166 3.82 -15.58 0.24
C ILE A 166 3.92 -16.92 -0.49
N GLU A 167 3.16 -17.92 -0.06
CA GLU A 167 3.10 -19.22 -0.72
C GLU A 167 2.70 -19.07 -2.20
N PHE A 168 1.66 -18.31 -2.51
CA PHE A 168 1.22 -18.09 -3.88
C PHE A 168 2.33 -17.47 -4.75
N VAL A 169 3.00 -16.44 -4.27
CA VAL A 169 4.01 -15.73 -5.06
C VAL A 169 5.21 -16.62 -5.32
N TYR A 170 5.77 -17.26 -4.29
CA TYR A 170 7.03 -18.00 -4.37
C TYR A 170 6.88 -19.43 -4.90
N ASN A 171 5.65 -19.98 -4.95
CA ASN A 171 5.37 -21.21 -5.70
C ASN A 171 5.43 -21.00 -7.24
N GLY A 172 5.43 -19.76 -7.71
CA GLY A 172 5.69 -19.45 -9.11
C GLY A 172 7.20 -19.38 -9.41
N ARG A 173 7.56 -19.56 -10.68
CA ARG A 173 8.97 -19.60 -11.09
C ARG A 173 9.58 -18.19 -11.14
N ASN A 174 10.61 -17.93 -10.34
CA ASN A 174 11.36 -16.66 -10.29
C ASN A 174 10.47 -15.43 -10.11
N ASN A 175 9.48 -15.54 -9.23
CA ASN A 175 8.64 -14.43 -8.83
C ASN A 175 9.21 -13.76 -7.59
N ARG A 176 8.88 -12.49 -7.38
CA ARG A 176 9.30 -11.71 -6.22
C ARG A 176 8.17 -10.82 -5.71
N LEU A 177 8.25 -10.48 -4.44
CA LEU A 177 7.24 -9.70 -3.73
C LEU A 177 7.78 -8.33 -3.30
N VAL A 178 6.97 -7.30 -3.50
CA VAL A 178 7.17 -5.94 -3.02
C VAL A 178 5.98 -5.59 -2.14
N LEU A 179 6.22 -5.39 -0.85
CA LEU A 179 5.21 -4.95 0.11
C LEU A 179 5.36 -3.45 0.36
N ILE A 180 4.26 -2.73 0.27
CA ILE A 180 4.22 -1.27 0.42
C ILE A 180 3.20 -0.94 1.51
N GLY A 181 3.60 -0.16 2.50
CA GLY A 181 2.69 0.18 3.59
C GLY A 181 3.12 1.38 4.44
N ASP A 182 2.27 1.69 5.38
CA ASP A 182 2.44 2.77 6.34
C ASP A 182 2.26 2.21 7.75
N THR A 183 3.32 2.22 8.55
CA THR A 183 3.29 1.71 9.94
C THR A 183 2.51 2.59 10.91
N ALA A 184 2.12 3.80 10.50
CA ALA A 184 1.26 4.68 11.29
C ALA A 184 -0.24 4.51 10.93
N GLN A 185 -0.57 3.71 9.91
CA GLN A 185 -1.96 3.34 9.63
C GLN A 185 -2.46 2.27 10.60
N LEU A 186 -3.80 2.11 10.65
CA LEU A 186 -4.42 1.11 11.50
C LEU A 186 -3.96 -0.31 11.10
N PRO A 187 -3.35 -1.06 12.01
CA PRO A 187 -2.98 -2.45 11.78
C PRO A 187 -4.21 -3.35 11.79
N PRO A 188 -4.06 -4.64 11.44
CA PRO A 188 -5.10 -5.64 11.64
C PRO A 188 -5.51 -5.75 13.10
N ILE A 189 -6.73 -6.24 13.33
CA ILE A 189 -7.28 -6.37 14.69
C ILE A 189 -6.41 -7.32 15.53
N GLY A 190 -5.99 -6.86 16.70
CA GLY A 190 -5.25 -7.69 17.69
C GLY A 190 -3.72 -7.60 17.57
N VAL A 191 -3.19 -6.78 16.68
CA VAL A 191 -1.74 -6.53 16.58
C VAL A 191 -1.45 -5.02 16.55
N ASP A 192 -0.28 -4.61 17.00
CA ASP A 192 0.14 -3.19 16.99
C ASP A 192 0.71 -2.75 15.65
N VAL A 193 1.34 -3.68 14.92
CA VAL A 193 1.86 -3.48 13.55
C VAL A 193 1.49 -4.71 12.73
N SER A 194 1.22 -4.52 11.44
CA SER A 194 1.01 -5.66 10.53
C SER A 194 2.31 -6.45 10.37
N PRO A 195 2.28 -7.79 10.58
CA PRO A 195 3.44 -8.66 10.35
C PRO A 195 4.03 -8.54 8.93
N ALA A 196 3.20 -8.15 7.95
CA ALA A 196 3.65 -7.89 6.59
C ALA A 196 4.59 -6.66 6.46
N LEU A 197 4.69 -5.81 7.50
CA LEU A 197 5.58 -4.65 7.55
C LEU A 197 6.75 -4.81 8.53
N GLU A 198 6.92 -5.98 9.13
CA GLU A 198 8.00 -6.29 10.07
C GLU A 198 9.10 -7.12 9.39
N ALA A 199 10.24 -6.49 9.07
CA ALA A 199 11.34 -7.13 8.36
C ALA A 199 11.87 -8.35 9.11
N ASP A 200 12.11 -8.23 10.42
CA ASP A 200 12.62 -9.33 11.26
C ASP A 200 11.64 -10.52 11.29
N PHE A 201 10.34 -10.23 11.37
CA PHE A 201 9.31 -11.27 11.32
C PHE A 201 9.33 -12.01 9.97
N LEU A 202 9.37 -11.28 8.86
CA LEU A 202 9.41 -11.87 7.51
C LEU A 202 10.67 -12.71 7.30
N GLN A 203 11.82 -12.21 7.76
CA GLN A 203 13.08 -12.93 7.68
C GLN A 203 13.06 -14.23 8.50
N VAL A 204 12.64 -14.16 9.77
CA VAL A 204 12.66 -15.31 10.69
C VAL A 204 11.59 -16.35 10.31
N SER A 205 10.37 -15.90 9.99
CA SER A 205 9.25 -16.82 9.76
C SER A 205 9.27 -17.48 8.39
N TYR A 206 9.81 -16.79 7.37
CA TYR A 206 9.81 -17.30 5.98
C TYR A 206 11.20 -17.51 5.39
N GLY A 207 12.27 -17.20 6.12
CA GLY A 207 13.66 -17.36 5.64
C GLY A 207 14.05 -16.42 4.50
N MET A 208 13.33 -15.29 4.35
CA MET A 208 13.51 -14.39 3.22
C MET A 208 14.68 -13.44 3.38
N GLU A 209 15.31 -13.08 2.28
CA GLU A 209 16.23 -11.94 2.21
C GLU A 209 15.42 -10.66 2.05
N ILE A 210 15.49 -9.77 3.05
CA ILE A 210 14.66 -8.56 3.11
C ILE A 210 15.46 -7.32 2.72
N TYR A 211 15.01 -6.64 1.66
CA TYR A 211 15.46 -5.30 1.28
C TYR A 211 14.47 -4.27 1.80
N GLU A 212 14.88 -3.43 2.72
CA GLU A 212 13.98 -2.46 3.35
C GLU A 212 14.31 -1.03 2.95
N ALA A 213 13.27 -0.22 2.76
CA ALA A 213 13.39 1.23 2.59
C ALA A 213 12.29 1.97 3.35
N ASN A 214 12.65 3.07 3.99
CA ASN A 214 11.76 3.90 4.78
C ASN A 214 11.71 5.32 4.20
N LEU A 215 10.54 5.75 3.71
CA LEU A 215 10.32 7.11 3.24
C LEU A 215 9.82 7.98 4.41
N THR A 216 10.65 8.91 4.83
CA THR A 216 10.35 9.82 5.96
C THR A 216 10.13 11.26 5.53
N ASP A 217 10.64 11.66 4.35
CA ASP A 217 10.54 13.03 3.88
C ASP A 217 9.13 13.35 3.40
N ILE A 218 8.51 14.35 3.98
CA ILE A 218 7.17 14.80 3.62
C ILE A 218 7.28 15.73 2.42
N MET A 219 6.76 15.31 1.25
CA MET A 219 6.83 16.06 -0.01
C MET A 219 5.74 17.10 -0.17
N ARG A 220 4.64 17.00 0.57
CA ARG A 220 3.53 17.96 0.56
C ARG A 220 3.75 19.03 1.62
N GLN A 221 4.53 20.02 1.29
CA GLN A 221 4.67 21.21 2.14
C GLN A 221 3.61 22.24 1.75
N SER A 222 2.47 22.19 2.40
CA SER A 222 1.70 23.40 2.66
C SER A 222 1.88 23.70 4.14
N GLU A 223 2.72 24.69 4.47
CA GLU A 223 2.88 25.20 5.86
C GLU A 223 1.52 25.65 6.46
N GLN A 224 0.52 25.82 5.62
CA GLN A 224 -0.83 26.22 5.97
C GLN A 224 -1.80 25.05 6.13
N SER A 225 -1.39 23.79 5.90
CA SER A 225 -2.28 22.63 6.05
C SER A 225 -2.35 22.17 7.50
N GLY A 226 -3.54 22.35 8.11
CA GLY A 226 -3.85 21.84 9.42
C GLY A 226 -3.96 20.30 9.44
N ILE A 227 -4.40 19.70 8.35
CA ILE A 227 -4.44 18.23 8.18
C ILE A 227 -3.02 17.67 8.30
N LEU A 228 -2.08 18.21 7.54
CA LEU A 228 -0.69 17.76 7.59
C LEU A 228 -0.03 18.03 8.93
N TYR A 229 -0.24 19.21 9.51
CA TYR A 229 0.26 19.56 10.84
C TYR A 229 -0.20 18.55 11.89
N ASN A 230 -1.50 18.28 11.97
CA ASN A 230 -2.04 17.34 12.95
C ASN A 230 -1.60 15.90 12.68
N ALA A 231 -1.52 15.47 11.42
CA ALA A 231 -1.02 14.14 11.05
C ALA A 231 0.43 13.95 11.49
N THR A 232 1.29 14.95 11.31
CA THR A 232 2.69 14.92 11.76
C THR A 232 2.79 14.81 13.27
N ARG A 233 2.02 15.64 14.01
CA ARG A 233 1.98 15.55 15.47
C ARG A 233 1.51 14.19 15.97
N VAL A 234 0.48 13.60 15.36
CA VAL A 234 0.00 12.25 15.74
C VAL A 234 1.11 11.22 15.55
N ARG A 235 1.88 11.29 14.47
CA ARG A 235 3.02 10.38 14.23
C ARG A 235 4.11 10.50 15.29
N GLU A 236 4.49 11.73 15.63
CA GLU A 236 5.47 12.00 16.71
C GLU A 236 5.01 11.41 18.03
N MET A 237 3.70 11.51 18.32
CA MET A 237 3.09 10.96 19.53
C MET A 237 3.08 9.42 19.52
N ILE A 238 2.87 8.76 18.40
CA ILE A 238 2.95 7.30 18.28
C ILE A 238 4.35 6.82 18.68
N GLY A 239 5.41 7.53 18.29
CA GLY A 239 6.79 7.22 18.64
C GLY A 239 7.17 7.54 20.09
N ALA A 240 6.42 8.42 20.76
CA ALA A 240 6.76 8.93 22.10
C ALA A 240 6.14 8.12 23.28
N GLY A 241 5.27 7.14 22.98
CA GLY A 241 4.66 6.26 24.00
C GLY A 241 3.18 6.55 24.31
N PRO A 242 2.52 5.71 25.13
CA PRO A 242 1.07 5.55 25.15
C PRO A 242 0.26 6.63 25.88
N PHE A 243 0.86 7.65 26.45
CA PHE A 243 0.16 8.57 27.39
C PHE A 243 -0.02 10.01 26.92
N ALA A 244 0.32 10.34 25.69
CA ALA A 244 0.11 11.68 25.20
C ALA A 244 -1.36 11.92 24.84
N LYS A 245 -1.99 12.93 25.49
CA LYS A 245 -3.36 13.34 25.15
C LYS A 245 -3.39 13.90 23.74
N LEU A 246 -4.17 13.25 22.86
CA LEU A 246 -4.37 13.71 21.50
C LEU A 246 -5.14 15.05 21.51
N LEU A 247 -4.47 16.12 21.12
CA LEU A 247 -5.05 17.43 20.93
C LEU A 247 -4.86 17.85 19.48
N LEU A 248 -5.93 17.85 18.72
CA LEU A 248 -5.93 18.37 17.36
C LEU A 248 -6.02 19.89 17.38
N ARG A 249 -5.11 20.56 16.68
CA ARG A 249 -5.16 21.99 16.46
C ARG A 249 -6.03 22.28 15.24
N VAL A 250 -7.16 22.95 15.46
CA VAL A 250 -8.13 23.29 14.43
C VAL A 250 -8.00 24.77 14.04
N ALA A 251 -7.77 25.66 15.03
CA ALA A 251 -7.69 27.09 14.80
C ALA A 251 -6.46 27.49 13.99
N GLY A 252 -6.66 28.39 13.03
CA GLY A 252 -5.59 28.97 12.22
C GLY A 252 -5.28 28.22 10.92
N PHE A 253 -6.09 27.23 10.57
CA PHE A 253 -5.94 26.47 9.33
C PHE A 253 -7.21 26.56 8.47
N PRO A 254 -7.08 26.81 7.15
CA PRO A 254 -8.24 26.93 6.26
C PRO A 254 -8.86 25.58 5.86
N ASP A 255 -8.10 24.48 6.00
CA ASP A 255 -8.45 23.12 5.58
C ASP A 255 -9.06 22.27 6.69
N ILE A 256 -9.26 22.83 7.90
CA ILE A 256 -9.92 22.16 9.02
C ILE A 256 -11.01 23.07 9.61
N VAL A 257 -12.23 22.58 9.62
CA VAL A 257 -13.38 23.26 10.21
C VAL A 257 -13.98 22.40 11.32
N ARG A 258 -14.34 23.03 12.45
CA ARG A 258 -15.08 22.37 13.51
C ARG A 258 -16.58 22.63 13.32
N VAL A 259 -17.33 21.57 13.15
CA VAL A 259 -18.78 21.62 12.95
C VAL A 259 -19.50 21.12 14.20
N SER A 260 -20.56 21.78 14.65
CA SER A 260 -21.43 21.30 15.70
C SER A 260 -22.40 20.24 15.20
N GLY A 261 -22.99 19.45 16.10
CA GLY A 261 -23.95 18.42 15.70
C GLY A 261 -25.21 18.98 15.02
N SER A 262 -25.60 20.23 15.32
CA SER A 262 -26.74 20.92 14.70
C SER A 262 -26.47 21.39 13.27
N GLU A 263 -25.20 21.73 12.96
CA GLU A 263 -24.78 22.24 11.65
C GLU A 263 -24.33 21.10 10.71
N LEU A 264 -24.09 19.89 11.25
CA LEU A 264 -23.49 18.77 10.52
C LEU A 264 -24.27 18.38 9.25
N LEU A 265 -25.60 18.44 9.29
CA LEU A 265 -26.42 18.06 8.13
C LEU A 265 -26.29 19.08 6.99
N GLU A 266 -26.27 20.37 7.34
CA GLU A 266 -26.11 21.47 6.39
C GLU A 266 -24.71 21.44 5.73
N GLU A 267 -23.67 21.25 6.53
CA GLU A 267 -22.31 21.11 6.04
C GLU A 267 -22.12 19.87 5.13
N LEU A 268 -22.75 18.74 5.48
CA LEU A 268 -22.73 17.57 4.62
C LEU A 268 -23.47 17.83 3.29
N ASP A 269 -24.62 18.48 3.33
CA ASP A 269 -25.38 18.84 2.13
C ASP A 269 -24.54 19.76 1.22
N GLN A 270 -23.87 20.75 1.80
CA GLN A 270 -22.96 21.64 1.09
C GLN A 270 -21.77 20.87 0.48
N CYS A 271 -21.16 19.96 1.23
CA CYS A 271 -20.04 19.14 0.72
C CYS A 271 -20.49 18.27 -0.46
N TYR A 272 -21.61 17.56 -0.32
CA TYR A 272 -22.13 16.71 -1.40
C TYR A 272 -22.55 17.51 -2.64
N SER A 273 -23.10 18.71 -2.43
CA SER A 273 -23.51 19.60 -3.53
C SER A 273 -22.31 20.25 -4.23
N SER A 274 -21.26 20.64 -3.47
CA SER A 274 -20.11 21.35 -4.01
C SER A 274 -19.02 20.45 -4.60
N PHE A 275 -18.76 19.30 -3.96
CA PHE A 275 -17.66 18.39 -4.31
C PHE A 275 -18.14 17.06 -4.89
N GLY A 276 -19.40 16.69 -4.67
CA GLY A 276 -19.96 15.43 -5.14
C GLY A 276 -19.69 14.25 -4.23
N MET A 277 -20.28 13.11 -4.61
CA MET A 277 -20.23 11.87 -3.82
C MET A 277 -18.85 11.21 -3.78
N ASP A 278 -18.10 11.32 -4.86
CA ASP A 278 -16.78 10.66 -4.98
C ASP A 278 -15.69 11.39 -4.17
N GLU A 279 -15.87 12.68 -3.94
CA GLU A 279 -14.92 13.54 -3.22
C GLU A 279 -15.30 13.78 -1.76
N THR A 280 -16.50 13.35 -1.33
CA THR A 280 -17.00 13.54 0.05
C THR A 280 -17.04 12.21 0.79
N MET A 281 -16.40 12.14 1.98
CA MET A 281 -16.38 10.94 2.80
C MET A 281 -16.67 11.26 4.27
N VAL A 282 -17.55 10.46 4.90
CA VAL A 282 -17.80 10.50 6.36
C VAL A 282 -17.06 9.37 7.03
N ILE A 283 -16.13 9.69 7.93
CA ILE A 283 -15.36 8.73 8.71
C ILE A 283 -15.99 8.53 10.08
N CYS A 284 -16.31 7.28 10.41
CA CYS A 284 -16.96 6.89 11.65
C CYS A 284 -16.15 5.84 12.43
N ARG A 285 -16.32 5.85 13.76
CA ARG A 285 -15.67 4.87 14.65
C ARG A 285 -16.20 3.44 14.49
N SER A 286 -17.44 3.25 14.02
CA SER A 286 -18.06 1.92 13.95
C SER A 286 -18.98 1.79 12.72
N ASN A 287 -19.13 0.56 12.22
CA ASN A 287 -20.04 0.24 11.11
C ASN A 287 -21.49 0.62 11.42
N LYS A 288 -21.93 0.46 12.67
CA LYS A 288 -23.29 0.88 13.09
C LYS A 288 -23.52 2.38 12.91
N ARG A 289 -22.51 3.22 13.20
CA ARG A 289 -22.59 4.67 12.95
C ARG A 289 -22.50 4.98 11.47
N ALA A 290 -21.61 4.33 10.74
CA ALA A 290 -21.48 4.52 9.30
C ALA A 290 -22.79 4.19 8.57
N ASN A 291 -23.46 3.10 8.93
CA ASN A 291 -24.76 2.74 8.35
C ASN A 291 -25.84 3.81 8.63
N ARG A 292 -25.91 4.34 9.85
CA ARG A 292 -26.83 5.43 10.17
C ARG A 292 -26.56 6.71 9.36
N PHE A 293 -25.28 7.05 9.14
CA PHE A 293 -24.92 8.17 8.27
C PHE A 293 -25.32 7.88 6.81
N ASN A 294 -25.07 6.68 6.31
CA ASN A 294 -25.45 6.29 4.96
C ASN A 294 -26.96 6.39 4.75
N GLU A 295 -27.76 5.88 5.69
CA GLU A 295 -29.24 6.00 5.67
C GLU A 295 -29.67 7.47 5.69
N GLY A 296 -29.12 8.27 6.61
CA GLY A 296 -29.45 9.70 6.71
C GLY A 296 -29.07 10.51 5.47
N ILE A 297 -27.90 10.26 4.90
CA ILE A 297 -27.42 10.92 3.69
C ILE A 297 -28.30 10.54 2.49
N ARG A 298 -28.62 9.26 2.33
CA ARG A 298 -29.50 8.79 1.24
C ARG A 298 -30.87 9.47 1.33
N ALA A 299 -31.49 9.45 2.50
CA ALA A 299 -32.84 9.97 2.68
C ALA A 299 -32.92 11.51 2.62
N ARG A 300 -31.95 12.23 3.22
CA ARG A 300 -32.06 13.69 3.47
C ARG A 300 -31.26 14.55 2.52
N ILE A 301 -30.17 14.02 1.95
CA ILE A 301 -29.26 14.76 1.06
C ILE A 301 -29.43 14.31 -0.39
N LEU A 302 -29.46 12.99 -0.61
CA LEU A 302 -29.54 12.44 -1.96
C LEU A 302 -30.98 12.21 -2.44
N TYR A 303 -31.96 12.35 -1.55
CA TYR A 303 -33.40 12.14 -1.84
C TYR A 303 -33.66 10.81 -2.55
N ARG A 304 -32.92 9.78 -2.20
CA ARG A 304 -33.09 8.42 -2.74
C ARG A 304 -33.94 7.64 -1.75
N GLU A 305 -35.16 7.31 -2.15
CA GLU A 305 -35.99 6.35 -1.44
C GLU A 305 -35.32 4.96 -1.48
N ASP A 306 -35.37 4.23 -0.36
CA ASP A 306 -34.77 2.91 -0.23
C ASP A 306 -35.39 1.97 -1.27
N ALA A 307 -34.61 1.66 -2.31
CA ALA A 307 -34.82 0.43 -3.05
C ALA A 307 -34.06 -0.66 -2.29
N PHE A 308 -34.78 -1.51 -1.58
CA PHE A 308 -34.30 -2.76 -1.00
C PHE A 308 -33.91 -3.74 -2.09
#